data_d8659167438e8cdfc18c72c5cc575477
#
_entry.id   d8659167438e8cdfc18c72c5cc575477
#
_cell.length_a   1.000
_cell.length_b   1.000
_cell.length_c   1.000
_cell.angle_alpha   90.00
_cell.angle_beta   90.00
_cell.angle_gamma   90.00
#
_symmetry.space_group_name_H-M   'P 1'
#
loop_
_entity.id
_entity.type
_entity.pdbx_description
1 polymer ?
#
loop_
_entity_poly.entity_id
_entity_poly.type
_entity_poly.pdbx_seq_one_letter_code
_entity_poly.pdbx_strand_id
1 'polypeptide(L)'
;MRLRNLFVCIAVVIVALFSASPSRAQGETRFGVWDNSTNPNNVMTYEPYEKGGMKITVSDPRDPKAGWSYVTMFDGKYQTVTGQNGAETAVEIINDKSTRIYNKRNGVVYQVVINTLSDDNNTINNEYIRMDKDGKITGVTHVTYNRRKK
;
A
#
# COMPACT_ATOMS: atom_id res chain seq x y z
N MET A 1 31.47 55.18 36.38
CA MET A 1 30.18 54.54 36.06
C MET A 1 30.40 53.59 34.90
N ARG A 2 30.51 52.23 35.17
CA ARG A 2 30.83 51.19 34.14
C ARG A 2 29.58 50.40 33.90
N LEU A 3 28.98 50.53 32.71
CA LEU A 3 27.91 49.64 32.22
C LEU A 3 28.49 48.27 31.90
N ARG A 4 28.00 47.23 32.58
CA ARG A 4 28.28 45.81 32.27
C ARG A 4 27.22 45.32 31.28
N ASN A 5 27.61 45.09 30.05
CA ASN A 5 26.76 44.45 29.02
C ASN A 5 26.57 42.96 29.39
N LEU A 6 25.34 42.60 29.67
CA LEU A 6 24.92 41.21 29.91
C LEU A 6 24.49 40.62 28.58
N PHE A 7 25.34 39.78 27.97
CA PHE A 7 24.96 38.97 26.77
C PHE A 7 24.16 37.75 27.24
N VAL A 8 22.85 37.77 26.95
CA VAL A 8 21.99 36.61 27.11
C VAL A 8 22.10 35.76 25.85
N CYS A 9 22.80 34.63 25.92
CA CYS A 9 22.81 33.62 24.87
C CYS A 9 21.50 32.83 24.93
N ILE A 10 20.57 33.06 23.99
CA ILE A 10 19.40 32.22 23.79
C ILE A 10 19.84 31.02 22.99
N ALA A 11 19.98 29.87 23.62
CA ALA A 11 20.18 28.60 22.94
C ALA A 11 18.82 28.12 22.35
N VAL A 12 18.65 28.24 21.03
CA VAL A 12 17.49 27.68 20.33
C VAL A 12 17.74 26.19 20.17
N VAL A 13 17.10 25.38 20.99
CA VAL A 13 17.07 23.91 20.82
C VAL A 13 16.07 23.58 19.73
N ILE A 14 16.57 23.29 18.53
CA ILE A 14 15.75 22.75 17.42
C ILE A 14 15.50 21.28 17.71
N VAL A 15 14.34 20.97 18.28
CA VAL A 15 13.85 19.59 18.37
C VAL A 15 13.35 19.20 16.98
N ALA A 16 14.16 18.47 16.21
CA ALA A 16 13.75 17.85 14.97
C ALA A 16 12.77 16.71 15.29
N LEU A 17 11.48 16.99 15.25
CA LEU A 17 10.44 15.97 15.27
C LEU A 17 10.54 15.16 13.96
N PHE A 18 11.18 14.00 14.03
CA PHE A 18 11.11 13.00 12.97
C PHE A 18 9.69 12.41 12.95
N SER A 19 8.76 13.13 12.34
CA SER A 19 7.46 12.56 12.00
C SER A 19 7.69 11.48 10.94
N ALA A 20 7.54 10.21 11.31
CA ALA A 20 7.52 9.13 10.33
C ALA A 20 6.43 9.46 9.30
N SER A 21 6.79 9.50 8.02
CA SER A 21 5.82 9.72 6.96
C SER A 21 4.72 8.65 7.05
N PRO A 22 3.44 8.98 6.98
CA PRO A 22 2.34 8.00 7.09
C PRO A 22 2.47 6.85 6.10
N SER A 23 3.05 7.07 4.92
CA SER A 23 3.33 6.03 3.93
C SER A 23 4.27 4.95 4.45
N ARG A 24 5.29 5.30 5.23
CA ARG A 24 6.25 4.34 5.79
C ARG A 24 5.58 3.43 6.83
N ALA A 25 4.80 4.01 7.74
CA ALA A 25 4.07 3.24 8.76
C ALA A 25 3.07 2.26 8.12
N GLN A 26 2.37 2.67 7.06
CA GLN A 26 1.44 1.81 6.32
C GLN A 26 2.13 0.61 5.66
N GLY A 27 3.29 0.80 5.02
CA GLY A 27 4.05 -0.29 4.41
C GLY A 27 4.49 -1.31 5.45
N GLU A 28 5.16 -0.84 6.51
CA GLU A 28 5.78 -1.69 7.54
C GLU A 28 4.76 -2.63 8.23
N THR A 29 3.55 -2.17 8.50
CA THR A 29 2.50 -2.99 9.12
C THR A 29 1.93 -4.07 8.19
N ARG A 30 2.12 -3.93 6.87
CA ARG A 30 1.63 -4.89 5.88
C ARG A 30 2.65 -5.94 5.46
N PHE A 31 3.94 -5.73 5.71
CA PHE A 31 4.98 -6.67 5.25
C PHE A 31 4.74 -8.09 5.76
N GLY A 32 4.89 -9.04 4.86
CA GLY A 32 4.68 -10.46 5.12
C GLY A 32 3.92 -11.18 4.02
N VAL A 33 3.58 -12.41 4.30
CA VAL A 33 2.83 -13.31 3.41
C VAL A 33 1.38 -13.40 3.89
N TRP A 34 0.47 -13.37 2.94
CA TRP A 34 -0.97 -13.31 3.17
C TRP A 34 -1.67 -14.36 2.34
N ASP A 35 -2.39 -15.25 2.99
CA ASP A 35 -3.14 -16.31 2.36
C ASP A 35 -4.59 -15.88 2.12
N ASN A 36 -5.07 -16.03 0.89
CA ASN A 36 -6.47 -15.78 0.56
C ASN A 36 -7.35 -16.79 1.31
N SER A 37 -8.36 -16.29 2.02
CA SER A 37 -9.21 -17.12 2.90
C SER A 37 -10.07 -18.14 2.14
N THR A 38 -10.34 -17.91 0.86
CA THR A 38 -11.22 -18.77 0.03
C THR A 38 -10.49 -19.42 -1.14
N ASN A 39 -9.28 -18.97 -1.47
CA ASN A 39 -8.48 -19.52 -2.55
C ASN A 39 -7.01 -19.71 -2.13
N PRO A 40 -6.63 -20.92 -1.69
CA PRO A 40 -5.27 -21.19 -1.22
C PRO A 40 -4.20 -21.06 -2.32
N ASN A 41 -4.63 -20.96 -3.59
CA ASN A 41 -3.75 -20.77 -4.73
C ASN A 41 -3.47 -19.30 -5.05
N ASN A 42 -3.99 -18.38 -4.24
CA ASN A 42 -3.76 -16.96 -4.36
C ASN A 42 -3.05 -16.47 -3.08
N VAL A 43 -1.75 -16.35 -3.16
CA VAL A 43 -0.89 -15.88 -2.06
C VAL A 43 -0.37 -14.51 -2.41
N MET A 44 -0.55 -13.57 -1.49
CA MET A 44 -0.07 -12.19 -1.63
C MET A 44 1.12 -11.97 -0.69
N THR A 45 2.21 -11.41 -1.23
CA THR A 45 3.41 -11.08 -0.46
C THR A 45 3.64 -9.58 -0.54
N TYR A 46 3.86 -8.95 0.61
CA TYR A 46 4.22 -7.56 0.75
C TYR A 46 5.65 -7.44 1.29
N GLU A 47 6.49 -6.75 0.53
CA GLU A 47 7.91 -6.58 0.83
C GLU A 47 8.30 -5.09 0.81
N PRO A 48 9.32 -4.68 1.58
CA PRO A 48 9.87 -3.34 1.46
C PRO A 48 10.33 -3.04 0.02
N TYR A 49 10.09 -1.82 -0.43
CA TYR A 49 10.60 -1.30 -1.70
C TYR A 49 11.12 0.11 -1.49
N GLU A 50 12.38 0.36 -1.82
CA GLU A 50 13.04 1.64 -1.62
C GLU A 50 12.79 2.24 -0.22
N LYS A 51 12.91 3.56 -0.07
CA LYS A 51 12.65 4.23 1.21
C LYS A 51 11.17 4.61 1.33
N GLY A 52 10.37 3.73 1.95
CA GLY A 52 8.96 4.00 2.28
C GLY A 52 7.95 3.43 1.29
N GLY A 53 8.42 2.75 0.25
CA GLY A 53 7.56 2.04 -0.69
C GLY A 53 7.32 0.57 -0.33
N MET A 54 6.52 -0.08 -1.13
CA MET A 54 6.16 -1.48 -0.97
C MET A 54 6.11 -2.17 -2.35
N LYS A 55 6.65 -3.38 -2.42
CA LYS A 55 6.43 -4.30 -3.53
C LYS A 55 5.35 -5.29 -3.14
N ILE A 56 4.39 -5.46 -4.01
CA ILE A 56 3.30 -6.43 -3.89
C ILE A 56 3.51 -7.50 -4.95
N THR A 57 3.49 -8.76 -4.52
CA THR A 57 3.54 -9.91 -5.41
C THR A 57 2.33 -10.79 -5.12
N VAL A 58 1.61 -11.21 -6.16
CA VAL A 58 0.58 -12.24 -6.07
C VAL A 58 1.05 -13.44 -6.86
N SER A 59 1.00 -14.60 -6.25
CA SER A 59 1.51 -15.86 -6.81
C SER A 59 0.50 -16.99 -6.61
N ASP A 60 0.57 -17.99 -7.50
CA ASP A 60 -0.06 -19.29 -7.32
C ASP A 60 1.05 -20.29 -6.91
N PRO A 61 0.98 -20.89 -5.72
CA PRO A 61 1.99 -21.88 -5.28
C PRO A 61 2.11 -23.12 -6.18
N ARG A 62 1.08 -23.41 -7.00
CA ARG A 62 1.07 -24.54 -7.95
C ARG A 62 1.71 -24.19 -9.30
N ASP A 63 1.75 -22.90 -9.63
CA ASP A 63 2.36 -22.39 -10.86
C ASP A 63 3.20 -21.14 -10.60
N PRO A 64 4.50 -21.29 -10.33
CA PRO A 64 5.38 -20.16 -10.06
C PRO A 64 5.48 -19.13 -11.19
N LYS A 65 5.00 -19.47 -12.39
CA LYS A 65 4.95 -18.57 -13.56
C LYS A 65 3.65 -17.78 -13.64
N ALA A 66 2.59 -18.25 -12.98
CA ALA A 66 1.29 -17.58 -12.90
C ALA A 66 1.29 -16.58 -11.74
N GLY A 67 2.00 -15.48 -11.89
CA GLY A 67 2.08 -14.44 -10.89
C GLY A 67 2.18 -13.07 -11.53
N TRP A 68 1.94 -12.06 -10.70
CA TRP A 68 2.11 -10.68 -11.09
C TRP A 68 2.62 -9.85 -9.90
N SER A 69 3.25 -8.73 -10.19
CA SER A 69 3.73 -7.85 -9.14
C SER A 69 3.73 -6.40 -9.59
N TYR A 70 3.68 -5.50 -8.63
CA TYR A 70 3.90 -4.08 -8.83
C TYR A 70 4.58 -3.47 -7.60
N VAL A 71 5.07 -2.24 -7.76
CA VAL A 71 5.62 -1.44 -6.67
C VAL A 71 4.74 -0.22 -6.43
N THR A 72 4.80 0.35 -5.23
CA THR A 72 4.13 1.61 -4.93
C THR A 72 4.92 2.42 -3.91
N MET A 73 4.89 3.75 -4.08
CA MET A 73 5.32 4.73 -3.08
C MET A 73 4.11 5.33 -2.34
N PHE A 74 2.91 4.80 -2.54
CA PHE A 74 1.63 5.30 -2.01
C PHE A 74 1.28 6.74 -2.43
N ASP A 75 1.83 7.19 -3.55
CA ASP A 75 1.74 8.58 -4.05
C ASP A 75 0.69 8.77 -5.16
N GLY A 76 -0.12 7.76 -5.41
CA GLY A 76 -1.17 7.77 -6.43
C GLY A 76 -0.67 7.68 -7.87
N LYS A 77 0.63 7.51 -8.09
CA LYS A 77 1.17 7.35 -9.44
C LYS A 77 0.98 5.93 -9.95
N TYR A 78 0.59 5.83 -11.21
CA TYR A 78 0.46 4.53 -11.88
C TYR A 78 1.83 3.87 -12.11
N GLN A 79 1.92 2.61 -11.73
CA GLN A 79 3.05 1.73 -11.93
C GLN A 79 2.63 0.54 -12.80
N THR A 80 3.52 0.11 -13.70
CA THR A 80 3.28 -1.08 -14.53
C THR A 80 3.16 -2.33 -13.66
N VAL A 81 2.21 -3.19 -13.98
CA VAL A 81 2.07 -4.50 -13.34
C VAL A 81 2.86 -5.53 -14.16
N THR A 82 3.96 -6.01 -13.59
CA THR A 82 4.75 -7.09 -14.18
C THR A 82 3.93 -8.38 -14.19
N GLY A 83 3.92 -9.10 -15.30
CA GLY A 83 3.12 -10.33 -15.47
C GLY A 83 1.69 -10.09 -15.96
N GLN A 84 1.28 -8.85 -16.20
CA GLN A 84 -0.03 -8.53 -16.78
C GLN A 84 0.09 -7.47 -17.89
N ASN A 85 -0.13 -7.86 -19.12
CA ASN A 85 -0.03 -6.97 -20.29
C ASN A 85 -1.00 -5.79 -20.19
N GLY A 86 -0.49 -4.58 -20.41
CA GLY A 86 -1.25 -3.32 -20.43
C GLY A 86 -1.88 -2.94 -19.10
N ALA A 87 -1.52 -3.63 -18.01
CA ALA A 87 -2.02 -3.33 -16.66
C ALA A 87 -1.11 -2.34 -15.94
N GLU A 88 -1.74 -1.38 -15.28
CA GLU A 88 -1.09 -0.41 -14.40
C GLU A 88 -1.91 -0.28 -13.11
N THR A 89 -1.24 0.02 -12.01
CA THR A 89 -1.84 0.18 -10.70
C THR A 89 -1.32 1.46 -10.03
N ALA A 90 -2.21 2.20 -9.39
CA ALA A 90 -1.88 3.33 -8.52
C ALA A 90 -2.43 3.08 -7.12
N VAL A 91 -1.67 3.45 -6.09
CA VAL A 91 -2.08 3.25 -4.68
C VAL A 91 -2.00 4.58 -3.94
N GLU A 92 -3.05 4.88 -3.20
CA GLU A 92 -3.16 6.05 -2.34
C GLU A 92 -3.52 5.66 -0.91
N ILE A 93 -3.01 6.39 0.06
CA ILE A 93 -3.39 6.26 1.46
C ILE A 93 -4.74 6.96 1.69
N ILE A 94 -5.71 6.26 2.30
CA ILE A 94 -6.94 6.86 2.81
C ILE A 94 -6.75 7.26 4.28
N ASN A 95 -6.22 6.34 5.09
CA ASN A 95 -5.91 6.51 6.51
C ASN A 95 -4.87 5.47 6.95
N ASP A 96 -4.56 5.39 8.24
CA ASP A 96 -3.52 4.50 8.79
C ASP A 96 -3.74 3.01 8.51
N LYS A 97 -4.98 2.59 8.23
CA LYS A 97 -5.35 1.19 7.99
C LYS A 97 -5.82 0.91 6.57
N SER A 98 -6.15 1.95 5.79
CA SER A 98 -6.80 1.76 4.50
C SER A 98 -6.04 2.44 3.37
N THR A 99 -5.96 1.75 2.25
CA THR A 99 -5.47 2.28 0.98
C THR A 99 -6.53 2.12 -0.11
N ARG A 100 -6.49 3.01 -1.08
CA ARG A 100 -7.28 2.93 -2.31
C ARG A 100 -6.35 2.58 -3.46
N ILE A 101 -6.74 1.59 -4.23
CA ILE A 101 -5.96 1.06 -5.34
C ILE A 101 -6.78 1.21 -6.61
N TYR A 102 -6.23 1.88 -7.61
CA TYR A 102 -6.83 2.00 -8.94
C TYR A 102 -6.11 1.05 -9.90
N ASN A 103 -6.86 0.15 -10.51
CA ASN A 103 -6.37 -0.74 -11.54
C ASN A 103 -6.89 -0.31 -12.89
N LYS A 104 -5.99 -0.05 -13.84
CA LYS A 104 -6.36 0.21 -15.22
C LYS A 104 -5.70 -0.78 -16.17
N ARG A 105 -6.34 -0.98 -17.33
CA ARG A 105 -5.83 -1.80 -18.42
C ARG A 105 -6.00 -1.03 -19.72
N ASN A 106 -4.92 -0.94 -20.50
CA ASN A 106 -4.90 -0.17 -21.75
C ASN A 106 -5.44 1.26 -21.58
N GLY A 107 -5.05 1.93 -20.48
CA GLY A 107 -5.45 3.30 -20.18
C GLY A 107 -6.82 3.47 -19.52
N VAL A 108 -7.65 2.43 -19.40
CA VAL A 108 -9.00 2.50 -18.83
C VAL A 108 -9.02 1.92 -17.42
N VAL A 109 -9.52 2.69 -16.43
CA VAL A 109 -9.75 2.20 -15.08
C VAL A 109 -10.92 1.23 -15.10
N TYR A 110 -10.69 -0.01 -14.71
CA TYR A 110 -11.70 -1.07 -14.68
C TYR A 110 -12.07 -1.54 -13.28
N GLN A 111 -11.25 -1.15 -12.29
CA GLN A 111 -11.46 -1.59 -10.92
C GLN A 111 -10.85 -0.59 -9.93
N VAL A 112 -11.55 -0.35 -8.83
CA VAL A 112 -11.02 0.27 -7.62
C VAL A 112 -11.04 -0.78 -6.51
N VAL A 113 -9.98 -0.83 -5.69
CA VAL A 113 -9.93 -1.70 -4.52
C VAL A 113 -9.75 -0.84 -3.28
N ILE A 114 -10.60 -1.06 -2.28
CA ILE A 114 -10.36 -0.56 -0.93
C ILE A 114 -9.72 -1.70 -0.15
N ASN A 115 -8.48 -1.49 0.26
CA ASN A 115 -7.69 -2.45 1.01
C ASN A 115 -7.58 -1.97 2.45
N THR A 116 -8.16 -2.71 3.39
CA THR A 116 -8.20 -2.36 4.81
C THR A 116 -7.52 -3.41 5.67
N LEU A 117 -6.51 -2.99 6.42
CA LEU A 117 -5.82 -3.81 7.42
C LEU A 117 -6.62 -3.78 8.73
N SER A 118 -6.85 -4.94 9.34
CA SER A 118 -7.49 -5.06 10.64
C SER A 118 -6.66 -4.42 11.78
N ASP A 119 -7.31 -4.11 12.90
CA ASP A 119 -6.64 -3.45 14.04
C ASP A 119 -5.53 -4.31 14.64
N ASP A 120 -5.69 -5.62 14.65
CA ASP A 120 -4.68 -6.58 15.12
C ASP A 120 -3.58 -6.87 14.08
N ASN A 121 -3.65 -6.26 12.89
CA ASN A 121 -2.74 -6.44 11.75
C ASN A 121 -2.65 -7.88 11.22
N ASN A 122 -3.65 -8.73 11.45
CA ASN A 122 -3.64 -10.12 11.04
C ASN A 122 -4.54 -10.44 9.85
N THR A 123 -5.37 -9.47 9.43
CA THR A 123 -6.30 -9.64 8.32
C THR A 123 -6.26 -8.42 7.39
N ILE A 124 -6.29 -8.66 6.09
CA ILE A 124 -6.53 -7.65 5.07
C ILE A 124 -7.87 -7.95 4.40
N ASN A 125 -8.78 -6.98 4.44
CA ASN A 125 -10.04 -7.02 3.73
C ASN A 125 -9.95 -6.17 2.48
N ASN A 126 -10.18 -6.78 1.32
CA ASN A 126 -10.25 -6.10 0.05
C ASN A 126 -11.70 -6.03 -0.44
N GLU A 127 -12.16 -4.83 -0.72
CA GLU A 127 -13.38 -4.59 -1.47
C GLU A 127 -13.03 -4.23 -2.90
N TYR A 128 -13.38 -5.09 -3.85
CA TYR A 128 -13.13 -4.90 -5.29
C TYR A 128 -14.37 -4.33 -5.95
N ILE A 129 -14.30 -3.08 -6.39
CA ILE A 129 -15.35 -2.36 -7.09
C ILE A 129 -15.01 -2.37 -8.58
N ARG A 130 -15.75 -3.14 -9.37
CA ARG A 130 -15.55 -3.24 -10.82
C ARG A 130 -16.37 -2.19 -11.55
N MET A 131 -15.78 -1.65 -12.62
CA MET A 131 -16.41 -0.62 -13.44
C MET A 131 -16.32 -0.99 -14.91
N ASP A 132 -17.29 -0.52 -15.70
CA ASP A 132 -17.20 -0.53 -17.15
C ASP A 132 -16.37 0.65 -17.68
N LYS A 133 -16.23 0.73 -19.02
CA LYS A 133 -15.46 1.79 -19.69
C LYS A 133 -16.01 3.21 -19.45
N ASP A 134 -17.26 3.33 -19.05
CA ASP A 134 -17.97 4.60 -18.80
C ASP A 134 -17.94 4.97 -17.30
N GLY A 135 -17.25 4.16 -16.47
CA GLY A 135 -17.10 4.37 -15.04
C GLY A 135 -18.29 3.91 -14.19
N LYS A 136 -19.27 3.24 -14.79
CA LYS A 136 -20.42 2.69 -14.06
C LYS A 136 -20.00 1.43 -13.31
N ILE A 137 -20.40 1.33 -12.04
CA ILE A 137 -20.14 0.15 -11.21
C ILE A 137 -20.94 -1.04 -11.76
N THR A 138 -20.25 -2.13 -12.04
CA THR A 138 -20.79 -3.38 -12.57
C THR A 138 -20.82 -4.51 -11.55
N GLY A 139 -20.11 -4.36 -10.43
CA GLY A 139 -20.11 -5.34 -9.36
C GLY A 139 -19.17 -4.98 -8.23
N VAL A 140 -19.46 -5.54 -7.06
CA VAL A 140 -18.59 -5.44 -5.86
C VAL A 140 -18.35 -6.85 -5.34
N THR A 141 -17.11 -7.17 -5.00
CA THR A 141 -16.72 -8.44 -4.39
C THR A 141 -15.78 -8.21 -3.22
N HIS A 142 -15.88 -9.03 -2.20
CA HIS A 142 -15.05 -8.97 -1.00
C HIS A 142 -14.12 -10.17 -0.94
N VAL A 143 -12.86 -9.94 -0.61
CA VAL A 143 -11.86 -10.99 -0.41
C VAL A 143 -11.07 -10.66 0.85
N THR A 144 -10.92 -11.66 1.70
CA THR A 144 -10.14 -11.58 2.93
C THR A 144 -8.83 -12.34 2.76
N TYR A 145 -7.75 -11.74 3.23
CA TYR A 145 -6.45 -12.39 3.33
C TYR A 145 -6.03 -12.45 4.78
N ASN A 146 -5.56 -13.61 5.21
CA ASN A 146 -5.04 -13.83 6.56
C ASN A 146 -3.51 -13.83 6.54
N ARG A 147 -2.91 -13.17 7.50
CA ARG A 147 -1.45 -13.17 7.65
C ARG A 147 -0.97 -14.59 7.92
N ARG A 148 -0.03 -15.08 7.12
CA ARG A 148 0.62 -16.35 7.36
C ARG A 148 1.47 -16.24 8.63
N LYS A 149 1.21 -17.10 9.60
CA LYS A 149 2.05 -17.23 10.80
C LYS A 149 3.39 -17.84 10.40
N LYS A 150 4.45 -17.34 10.99
CA LYS A 150 5.80 -17.92 10.85
C LYS A 150 5.90 -19.23 11.62
#